data_e2acdeb07d9b42fb02f4b592de25a2c0
#
_entry.id   e2acdeb07d9b42fb02f4b592de25a2c0
#
_cell.length_a   1.000
_cell.length_b   1.000
_cell.length_c   1.000
_cell.angle_alpha   90.00
_cell.angle_beta   90.00
_cell.angle_gamma   90.00
#
_symmetry.space_group_name_H-M   'P 1'
#
loop_
_entity.id
_entity.type
_entity.pdbx_description
1 polymer ?
#
loop_
_entity_poly.entity_id
_entity_poly.type
_entity_poly.pdbx_seq_one_letter_code
_entity_poly.pdbx_strand_id
1 'polypeptide(L)'
;MRGYRPQRFHLGEMRNRITVKTETTTQDAAGQPVVTLSTWLVNEPAKWEPTTGTEGARGRQVEAGIAAVFTVHYRSGYTPQMVVTCAGQNYGIVGVHPVDGMNAYRELHCKAVVI
;
A
#
# COMPACT_ATOMS: atom_id res chain seq x y z
N MET A 1 4.49 1.30 -35.05
CA MET A 1 4.08 1.92 -34.11
C MET A 1 4.31 1.22 -32.98
N ARG A 2 4.52 1.67 -32.20
CA ARG A 2 4.64 1.13 -31.22
C ARG A 2 3.53 0.63 -30.79
N GLY A 3 3.53 -0.34 -30.23
CA GLY A 3 2.40 -0.88 -29.71
C GLY A 3 1.84 -0.10 -28.62
N TYR A 4 0.58 -0.23 -28.43
CA TYR A 4 -0.05 0.35 -27.31
C TYR A 4 0.49 -0.26 -26.04
N ARG A 5 0.70 0.55 -25.04
CA ARG A 5 1.22 0.10 -23.83
C ARG A 5 0.27 0.41 -22.76
N PRO A 6 -0.69 -0.42 -22.47
CA PRO A 6 -1.61 -0.19 -21.39
C PRO A 6 -0.85 -0.28 -20.08
N GLN A 7 -1.33 0.32 -19.07
CA GLN A 7 -0.72 0.23 -17.77
C GLN A 7 0.70 0.74 -17.72
N ARG A 8 1.03 1.61 -18.66
CA ARG A 8 2.35 2.13 -18.66
C ARG A 8 2.54 2.93 -17.43
N PHE A 9 3.64 2.76 -16.79
CA PHE A 9 3.90 3.35 -15.53
C PHE A 9 5.28 3.95 -15.55
N HIS A 10 5.39 5.20 -15.16
CA HIS A 10 6.66 5.90 -15.19
C HIS A 10 7.11 6.20 -13.80
N LEU A 11 8.42 6.13 -13.58
CA LEU A 11 8.96 6.43 -12.27
C LEU A 11 8.56 7.81 -11.79
N GLY A 12 8.36 8.75 -12.71
CA GLY A 12 7.94 10.09 -12.32
C GLY A 12 6.60 10.13 -11.63
N GLU A 13 5.79 9.10 -11.78
CA GLU A 13 4.50 9.05 -11.10
C GLU A 13 4.64 8.62 -9.65
N MET A 14 5.79 8.09 -9.26
CA MET A 14 6.00 7.69 -7.88
C MET A 14 6.54 8.86 -7.09
N ARG A 15 5.70 9.86 -6.90
CA ARG A 15 6.11 11.11 -6.31
C ARG A 15 5.96 11.14 -4.81
N ASN A 16 5.29 10.17 -4.25
CA ASN A 16 5.06 10.14 -2.83
C ASN A 16 6.10 9.27 -2.18
N ARG A 17 6.39 9.58 -0.93
CA ARG A 17 7.31 8.77 -0.13
C ARG A 17 6.51 8.21 1.00
N ILE A 18 6.59 6.92 1.20
CA ILE A 18 5.83 6.26 2.23
C ILE A 18 6.77 5.58 3.19
N THR A 19 6.25 5.35 4.39
CA THR A 19 6.91 4.55 5.41
C THR A 19 6.04 3.34 5.62
N VAL A 20 6.63 2.15 5.61
CA VAL A 20 5.89 0.92 5.79
C VAL A 20 6.32 0.28 7.09
N LYS A 21 5.36 -0.07 7.91
CA LYS A 21 5.59 -0.63 9.23
C LYS A 21 4.94 -1.99 9.35
N THR A 22 5.59 -2.86 10.08
CA THR A 22 5.02 -4.17 10.37
C THR A 22 4.41 -4.16 11.76
N GLU A 23 3.36 -4.94 11.91
CA GLU A 23 2.69 -5.08 13.21
C GLU A 23 3.19 -6.31 13.91
N THR A 24 3.53 -6.17 15.17
CA THR A 24 3.93 -7.29 16.00
C THR A 24 3.09 -7.28 17.25
N THR A 25 2.52 -8.42 17.59
CA THR A 25 1.72 -8.54 18.81
C THR A 25 2.52 -9.31 19.81
N THR A 26 2.69 -8.74 21.00
CA THR A 26 3.35 -9.42 22.09
C THR A 26 2.41 -9.39 23.30
N GLN A 27 2.85 -9.96 24.41
CA GLN A 27 2.07 -9.95 25.63
C GLN A 27 2.83 -9.18 26.67
N ASP A 28 2.11 -8.37 27.44
CA ASP A 28 2.75 -7.66 28.55
C ASP A 28 2.82 -8.60 29.75
N ALA A 29 3.26 -8.06 30.88
CA ALA A 29 3.44 -8.86 32.08
C ALA A 29 2.13 -9.44 32.60
N ALA A 30 1.02 -8.81 32.25
CA ALA A 30 -0.30 -9.29 32.69
C ALA A 30 -0.91 -10.23 31.67
N GLY A 31 -0.21 -10.55 30.60
CA GLY A 31 -0.71 -11.45 29.58
C GLY A 31 -1.61 -10.79 28.56
N GLN A 32 -1.68 -9.47 28.54
CA GLN A 32 -2.53 -8.77 27.59
C GLN A 32 -1.80 -8.51 26.29
N PRO A 33 -2.48 -8.59 25.15
CA PRO A 33 -1.80 -8.36 23.87
C PRO A 33 -1.41 -6.91 23.73
N VAL A 34 -0.21 -6.69 23.23
CA VAL A 34 0.32 -5.36 22.94
C VAL A 34 0.74 -5.35 21.49
N VAL A 35 0.21 -4.40 20.73
CA VAL A 35 0.53 -4.26 19.33
C VAL A 35 1.62 -3.22 19.19
N THR A 36 2.70 -3.60 18.53
CA THR A 36 3.83 -2.71 18.32
C THR A 36 4.08 -2.60 16.83
N LEU A 37 4.38 -1.39 16.38
CA LEU A 37 4.71 -1.15 14.99
C LEU A 37 6.22 -0.97 14.86
N SER A 38 6.81 -1.70 13.92
CA SER A 38 8.23 -1.57 13.63
C SER A 38 8.39 -1.11 12.20
N THR A 39 9.26 -0.15 11.99
CA THR A 39 9.49 0.37 10.65
C THR A 39 10.24 -0.65 9.82
N TRP A 40 9.72 -0.92 8.63
CA TRP A 40 10.34 -1.82 7.69
C TRP A 40 10.97 -1.07 6.53
N LEU A 41 10.27 -0.10 5.98
CA LEU A 41 10.78 0.70 4.87
C LEU A 41 10.55 2.17 5.19
N VAL A 42 11.52 3.00 4.84
CA VAL A 42 11.43 4.43 5.03
C VAL A 42 11.69 5.10 3.70
N ASN A 43 10.92 6.15 3.42
CA ASN A 43 11.14 6.94 2.21
C ASN A 43 11.01 6.11 0.94
N GLU A 44 10.10 5.18 0.92
CA GLU A 44 9.92 4.32 -0.24
C GLU A 44 9.11 5.06 -1.29
N PRO A 45 9.57 5.13 -2.54
CA PRO A 45 8.80 5.81 -3.57
C PRO A 45 7.51 5.05 -3.84
N ALA A 46 6.44 5.80 -4.06
CA ALA A 46 5.14 5.20 -4.29
C ALA A 46 4.29 6.14 -5.12
N LYS A 47 3.39 5.56 -5.89
CA LYS A 47 2.35 6.31 -6.55
C LYS A 47 1.09 6.15 -5.72
N TRP A 48 0.53 7.25 -5.30
CA TRP A 48 -0.64 7.26 -4.42
C TRP A 48 -1.87 7.61 -5.23
N GLU A 49 -2.86 6.74 -5.18
CA GLU A 49 -4.12 6.98 -5.85
C GLU A 49 -5.24 6.87 -4.84
N PRO A 50 -5.81 7.98 -4.38
CA PRO A 50 -6.95 7.89 -3.48
C PRO A 50 -8.15 7.35 -4.24
N THR A 51 -9.00 6.63 -3.53
CA THR A 51 -10.19 6.08 -4.15
C THR A 51 -11.41 6.77 -3.57
N THR A 52 -12.46 6.84 -4.37
CA THR A 52 -13.70 7.41 -3.90
C THR A 52 -14.79 6.42 -4.21
N GLY A 53 -15.28 5.75 -3.20
CA GLY A 53 -16.35 4.79 -3.40
C GLY A 53 -15.85 3.53 -4.05
N THR A 54 -16.66 2.94 -4.90
CA THR A 54 -16.38 1.63 -5.44
C THR A 54 -15.61 1.63 -6.73
N GLU A 55 -15.48 2.81 -7.35
CA GLU A 55 -14.84 2.80 -8.63
C GLU A 55 -13.36 2.71 -8.56
N GLY A 56 -12.78 3.14 -7.56
CA GLY A 56 -11.37 2.99 -7.41
C GLY A 56 -10.55 3.67 -8.48
N ALA A 57 -9.26 3.53 -8.36
CA ALA A 57 -8.32 4.18 -9.25
C ALA A 57 -8.43 3.58 -10.64
N ARG A 58 -8.43 4.45 -11.62
CA ARG A 58 -8.40 4.06 -13.02
C ARG A 58 -9.54 3.20 -13.42
N GLY A 59 -10.67 3.33 -12.79
CA GLY A 59 -11.82 2.54 -13.16
C GLY A 59 -11.72 1.09 -12.78
N ARG A 60 -10.66 0.71 -12.05
CA ARG A 60 -10.57 -0.64 -11.58
C ARG A 60 -11.54 -0.87 -10.48
N GLN A 61 -12.02 -2.08 -10.40
CA GLN A 61 -12.81 -2.45 -9.28
C GLN A 61 -11.93 -2.69 -8.10
N VAL A 62 -12.21 -2.03 -6.98
CA VAL A 62 -11.51 -2.29 -5.75
C VAL A 62 -12.55 -2.66 -4.71
N GLU A 63 -12.10 -3.34 -3.68
CA GLU A 63 -12.95 -3.74 -2.60
C GLU A 63 -13.56 -2.53 -1.92
N ALA A 64 -14.80 -2.68 -1.47
CA ALA A 64 -15.46 -1.58 -0.77
C ALA A 64 -14.67 -1.24 0.48
N GLY A 65 -14.55 0.05 0.77
CA GLY A 65 -13.82 0.49 1.93
C GLY A 65 -12.37 0.82 1.67
N ILE A 66 -11.87 0.53 0.48
CA ILE A 66 -10.50 0.89 0.14
C ILE A 66 -10.43 2.41 0.02
N ALA A 67 -9.49 3.01 0.72
CA ALA A 67 -9.32 4.46 0.73
C ALA A 67 -8.22 4.90 -0.21
N ALA A 68 -7.27 4.04 -0.49
CA ALA A 68 -6.14 4.42 -1.34
C ALA A 68 -5.50 3.18 -1.91
N VAL A 69 -4.87 3.35 -3.07
CA VAL A 69 -4.05 2.31 -3.69
C VAL A 69 -2.67 2.90 -3.88
N PHE A 70 -1.66 2.23 -3.34
CA PHE A 70 -0.29 2.65 -3.52
C PHE A 70 0.39 1.69 -4.47
N THR A 71 1.04 2.22 -5.48
CA THR A 71 1.84 1.40 -6.39
C THR A 71 3.29 1.57 -6.00
N VAL A 72 3.96 0.45 -5.74
CA VAL A 72 5.33 0.46 -5.23
C VAL A 72 6.16 -0.52 -6.02
N HIS A 73 7.46 -0.41 -5.89
CA HIS A 73 8.36 -1.40 -6.47
C HIS A 73 8.16 -2.73 -5.75
N TYR A 74 8.31 -3.80 -6.50
CA TYR A 74 8.18 -5.12 -5.92
C TYR A 74 9.24 -5.34 -4.85
N ARG A 75 8.81 -5.87 -3.73
CA ARG A 75 9.68 -6.40 -2.69
C ARG A 75 8.96 -7.57 -2.09
N SER A 76 9.67 -8.66 -1.87
CA SER A 76 9.06 -9.73 -1.10
C SER A 76 8.96 -9.23 0.34
N GLY A 77 7.85 -9.50 0.97
CA GLY A 77 7.66 -9.05 2.33
C GLY A 77 6.46 -8.16 2.54
N TYR A 78 5.93 -7.56 1.49
CA TYR A 78 4.67 -6.85 1.62
C TYR A 78 3.56 -7.84 1.94
N THR A 79 2.83 -7.59 3.01
CA THR A 79 1.74 -8.46 3.40
C THR A 79 0.57 -7.62 3.88
N PRO A 80 -0.64 -8.16 3.87
CA PRO A 80 -1.76 -7.50 4.52
C PRO A 80 -1.46 -7.29 6.00
N GLN A 81 -2.08 -6.30 6.58
CA GLN A 81 -1.92 -5.93 7.98
C GLN A 81 -0.70 -5.07 8.25
N MET A 82 0.12 -4.82 7.26
CA MET A 82 1.13 -3.80 7.40
C MET A 82 0.50 -2.43 7.36
N VAL A 83 1.19 -1.43 7.87
CA VAL A 83 0.70 -0.06 7.93
C VAL A 83 1.57 0.81 7.04
N VAL A 84 0.92 1.59 6.19
CA VAL A 84 1.59 2.55 5.32
C VAL A 84 1.29 3.94 5.85
N THR A 85 2.32 4.74 6.05
CA THR A 85 2.15 6.14 6.44
C THR A 85 2.53 7.00 5.25
N CYS A 86 1.63 7.86 4.84
CA CYS A 86 1.85 8.75 3.72
C CYS A 86 1.21 10.09 4.04
N ALA A 87 1.99 11.16 3.93
CA ALA A 87 1.48 12.53 4.13
C ALA A 87 0.78 12.68 5.47
N GLY A 88 1.30 12.05 6.50
CA GLY A 88 0.75 12.17 7.84
C GLY A 88 -0.47 11.31 8.10
N GLN A 89 -0.87 10.47 7.16
CA GLN A 89 -2.01 9.60 7.32
C GLN A 89 -1.58 8.16 7.33
N ASN A 90 -2.27 7.34 8.10
CA ASN A 90 -1.96 5.94 8.23
C ASN A 90 -3.00 5.11 7.49
N TYR A 91 -2.52 4.08 6.80
CA TYR A 91 -3.38 3.19 6.03
C TYR A 91 -2.99 1.76 6.35
N GLY A 92 -3.97 0.89 6.49
CA GLY A 92 -3.69 -0.52 6.69
C GLY A 92 -3.80 -1.25 5.36
N ILE A 93 -2.79 -2.05 5.04
CA ILE A 93 -2.81 -2.83 3.81
C ILE A 93 -3.79 -3.98 3.99
N VAL A 94 -4.74 -4.09 3.08
CA VAL A 94 -5.67 -5.21 3.10
C VAL A 94 -5.44 -6.16 1.94
N GLY A 95 -4.68 -5.75 0.94
CA GLY A 95 -4.38 -6.64 -0.18
C GLY A 95 -3.14 -6.18 -0.91
N VAL A 96 -2.38 -7.14 -1.41
CA VAL A 96 -1.18 -6.88 -2.20
C VAL A 96 -1.39 -7.56 -3.53
N HIS A 97 -1.38 -6.79 -4.61
CA HIS A 97 -1.71 -7.32 -5.92
C HIS A 97 -0.63 -6.96 -6.93
N PRO A 98 -0.36 -7.84 -7.89
CA PRO A 98 0.58 -7.47 -8.94
C PRO A 98 -0.06 -6.46 -9.86
N VAL A 99 0.78 -5.63 -10.47
CA VAL A 99 0.32 -4.74 -11.52
C VAL A 99 0.29 -5.55 -12.80
N ASP A 100 -0.81 -5.43 -13.53
CA ASP A 100 -0.98 -6.20 -14.75
C ASP A 100 0.23 -6.14 -15.64
N GLY A 101 0.78 -7.30 -15.96
CA GLY A 101 1.88 -7.40 -16.87
C GLY A 101 3.17 -6.79 -16.40
N MET A 102 3.23 -6.37 -15.14
CA MET A 102 4.42 -5.72 -14.62
C MET A 102 4.85 -6.36 -13.33
N ASN A 103 5.79 -7.28 -13.43
CA ASN A 103 6.26 -7.97 -12.23
C ASN A 103 7.08 -7.08 -11.32
N ALA A 104 7.52 -5.94 -11.81
CA ALA A 104 8.38 -5.07 -11.01
C ALA A 104 7.62 -4.20 -10.04
N TYR A 105 6.30 -4.24 -10.07
CA TYR A 105 5.48 -3.35 -9.24
C TYR A 105 4.38 -4.12 -8.56
N ARG A 106 3.94 -3.59 -7.42
CA ARG A 106 2.80 -4.14 -6.68
C ARG A 106 1.87 -3.02 -6.29
N GLU A 107 0.59 -3.34 -6.20
CA GLU A 107 -0.42 -2.42 -5.71
C GLU A 107 -0.79 -2.81 -4.30
N LEU A 108 -0.76 -1.84 -3.41
CA LEU A 108 -1.16 -2.05 -2.03
C LEU A 108 -2.52 -1.40 -1.86
N HIS A 109 -3.54 -2.23 -1.67
CA HIS A 109 -4.89 -1.73 -1.45
C HIS A 109 -5.07 -1.50 0.03
N CYS A 110 -5.40 -0.29 0.40
CA CYS A 110 -5.32 0.13 1.80
C CYS A 110 -6.60 0.78 2.26
N LYS A 111 -6.89 0.59 3.54
CA LYS A 111 -7.98 1.29 4.20
C LYS A 111 -7.40 2.27 5.19
N ALA A 112 -8.09 3.39 5.38
CA ALA A 112 -7.66 4.36 6.36
C ALA A 112 -7.77 3.77 7.75
N VAL A 113 -6.77 4.01 8.58
CA VAL A 113 -6.79 3.52 9.96
C VAL A 113 -6.36 4.65 10.88
N VAL A 114 -6.80 4.54 12.11
CA VAL A 114 -6.41 5.46 13.16
C VAL A 114 -5.51 4.70 14.11
N ILE A 115 -4.32 5.20 14.31
CA ILE A 115 -3.35 4.54 15.15
C ILE A 115 -2.96 5.43 16.29
#